data_499cce494974f1c830d726254a45b928
#
_entry.id   499cce494974f1c830d726254a45b928
#
_cell.length_a   1.000
_cell.length_b   1.000
_cell.length_c   1.000
_cell.angle_alpha   90.00
_cell.angle_beta   90.00
_cell.angle_gamma   90.00
#
_symmetry.space_group_name_H-M   'P 1'
#
loop_
_entity.id
_entity.type
_entity.pdbx_description
1 polymer ?
#
loop_
_entity_poly.entity_id
_entity_poly.type
_entity_poly.pdbx_seq_one_letter_code
_entity_poly.pdbx_strand_id
1 'polypeptide(L)' 'MTFEKDGYVLHTREVELKGGRNQKIYYFCNAGNKPKSGKPCDMPDGYTTGINKRTKLPYLKKK' A
#
# COMPACT_ATOMS: atom_id res chain seq x y z
N MET A 1 -1.87 14.34 0.40
CA MET A 1 -1.93 13.75 1.75
C MET A 1 -1.63 12.28 1.68
N THR A 2 -1.09 11.72 2.73
CA THR A 2 -0.77 10.30 2.79
C THR A 2 -1.59 9.63 3.89
N PHE A 3 -1.95 8.38 3.65
CA PHE A 3 -2.70 7.60 4.62
C PHE A 3 -1.74 6.88 5.56
N GLU A 4 -1.94 7.06 6.84
CA GLU A 4 -1.13 6.40 7.87
C GLU A 4 -2.03 5.58 8.78
N LYS A 5 -1.53 4.44 9.21
CA LYS A 5 -2.22 3.61 10.19
C LYS A 5 -1.21 2.84 11.01
N ASP A 6 -1.29 2.98 12.34
CA ASP A 6 -0.46 2.23 13.29
C ASP A 6 1.04 2.34 12.99
N GLY A 7 1.49 3.53 12.60
CA GLY A 7 2.89 3.76 12.30
C GLY A 7 3.34 3.31 10.93
N TYR A 8 2.39 2.91 10.08
CA TYR A 8 2.67 2.52 8.70
C TYR A 8 2.05 3.53 7.75
N VAL A 9 2.75 3.79 6.66
CA VAL A 9 2.30 4.73 5.62
C VAL A 9 1.96 3.93 4.38
N LEU A 10 0.81 4.24 3.79
CA LEU A 10 0.37 3.58 2.57
C LEU A 10 1.18 4.10 1.39
N HIS A 11 1.70 3.18 0.61
CA HIS A 11 2.46 3.48 -0.59
C HIS A 11 1.83 2.80 -1.79
N THR A 12 2.05 3.38 -2.96
CA THR A 12 1.63 2.77 -4.21
C THR A 12 2.82 2.61 -5.13
N ARG A 13 2.78 1.57 -5.93
CA ARG A 13 3.83 1.29 -6.90
C ARG A 13 3.19 0.72 -8.16
N GLU A 14 3.70 1.12 -9.30
CA GLU A 14 3.25 0.60 -10.58
C GLU A 14 4.22 -0.48 -11.03
N VAL A 15 3.69 -1.66 -11.33
CA VAL A 15 4.50 -2.78 -11.78
C VAL A 15 4.07 -3.16 -13.19
N GLU A 16 5.04 -3.58 -13.99
CA GLU A 16 4.78 -4.03 -15.35
C GLU A 16 4.57 -5.54 -15.34
N LEU A 17 3.43 -5.95 -15.88
CA LEU A 17 3.10 -7.36 -15.99
C LEU A 17 3.47 -7.88 -17.38
N LYS A 18 3.53 -9.20 -17.51
CA LYS A 18 3.74 -9.82 -18.82
C LYS A 18 2.62 -9.42 -19.75
N GLY A 19 2.97 -9.08 -20.99
CA GLY A 19 2.01 -8.64 -21.99
C GLY A 19 1.85 -7.14 -22.08
N GLY A 20 2.70 -6.37 -21.41
CA GLY A 20 2.69 -4.92 -21.51
C GLY A 20 1.64 -4.23 -20.67
N ARG A 21 1.09 -4.92 -19.68
CA ARG A 21 0.11 -4.33 -18.77
C ARG A 21 0.81 -3.74 -17.57
N ASN A 22 0.33 -2.58 -17.13
CA ASN A 22 0.80 -1.98 -15.89
C ASN A 22 -0.28 -2.13 -14.83
N GLN A 23 0.15 -2.48 -13.63
CA GLN A 23 -0.77 -2.64 -12.50
C GLN A 23 -0.26 -1.85 -11.31
N LYS A 24 -1.16 -1.12 -10.66
CA LYS A 24 -0.84 -0.44 -9.42
C LYS A 24 -1.07 -1.38 -8.25
N ILE A 25 -0.07 -1.47 -7.41
CA ILE A 25 -0.18 -2.23 -6.16
C ILE A 25 -0.04 -1.27 -4.99
N TYR A 26 -0.64 -1.63 -3.88
CA TYR A 26 -0.60 -0.84 -2.66
C TYR A 26 0.00 -1.67 -1.53
N TYR A 27 0.79 -1.04 -0.71
CA TYR A 27 1.41 -1.72 0.41
C TYR A 27 1.72 -0.71 1.50
N PHE A 28 1.91 -1.21 2.71
CA PHE A 28 2.24 -0.38 3.85
C PHE A 28 3.72 -0.51 4.18
N CYS A 29 4.35 0.63 4.45
CA CYS A 29 5.73 0.68 4.87
C CYS A 29 5.81 1.36 6.22
N ASN A 30 6.80 0.97 7.00
CA ASN A 30 7.09 1.62 8.27
C ASN A 30 7.34 3.11 8.01
N ALA A 31 6.75 3.96 8.85
CA ALA A 31 6.86 5.41 8.65
C ALA A 31 8.32 5.89 8.66
N GLY A 32 9.20 5.17 9.35
CA GLY A 32 10.60 5.51 9.38
C GLY A 32 11.42 5.00 8.20
N ASN A 33 10.82 4.16 7.34
CA ASN A 33 11.51 3.60 6.19
C ASN A 33 11.06 4.28 4.92
N LYS A 34 12.03 4.58 4.05
CA LYS A 34 11.73 5.08 2.72
C LYS A 34 11.94 3.96 1.73
N PRO A 35 10.87 3.44 1.08
CA PRO A 35 11.06 2.40 0.09
C PRO A 35 11.82 2.93 -1.12
N LYS A 36 12.63 2.07 -1.73
CA LYS A 36 13.39 2.44 -2.91
C LYS A 36 12.48 2.70 -4.11
N SER A 37 11.32 2.09 -4.12
CA SER A 37 10.34 2.29 -5.18
C SER A 37 8.98 2.47 -4.53
N GLY A 38 8.11 3.20 -5.22
CA GLY A 38 6.80 3.50 -4.69
C GLY A 38 6.73 4.90 -4.11
N LYS A 39 5.52 5.40 -4.01
CA LYS A 39 5.26 6.75 -3.51
C LYS A 39 4.19 6.69 -2.42
N PRO A 40 4.29 7.54 -1.40
CA PRO A 40 3.21 7.62 -0.42
C PRO A 40 1.94 8.11 -1.08
N CYS A 41 0.81 7.57 -0.67
CA CYS A 41 -0.47 7.90 -1.28
C CYS A 41 -1.59 7.82 -0.26
N ASP A 42 -2.74 8.39 -0.64
CA ASP A 42 -3.96 8.31 0.16
C ASP A 42 -4.67 6.98 -0.08
N MET A 43 -5.65 6.71 0.77
CA MET A 43 -6.51 5.53 0.62
C MET A 43 -7.31 5.66 -0.69
N PRO A 44 -7.20 4.69 -1.60
CA PRO A 44 -8.00 4.74 -2.83
C PRO A 44 -9.46 4.47 -2.55
N ASP A 45 -10.32 4.99 -3.42
CA ASP A 45 -11.76 4.75 -3.31
C ASP A 45 -12.06 3.28 -3.55
N GLY A 46 -13.02 2.76 -2.79
CA GLY A 46 -13.43 1.38 -2.92
C GLY A 46 -12.55 0.40 -2.17
N TYR A 47 -11.62 0.90 -1.38
CA TYR A 47 -10.74 0.06 -0.56
C TYR A 47 -10.88 0.40 0.90
N THR A 48 -10.54 -0.56 1.73
CA THR A 48 -10.50 -0.38 3.17
C THR A 48 -9.26 -1.08 3.71
N THR A 49 -8.94 -0.82 4.96
CA THR A 49 -7.79 -1.46 5.58
C THR A 49 -8.23 -2.60 6.48
N GLY A 50 -7.38 -3.62 6.56
CA GLY A 50 -7.54 -4.69 7.52
C GLY A 50 -6.22 -4.93 8.21
N ILE A 51 -6.26 -5.73 9.26
CA ILE A 51 -5.05 -6.11 9.99
C ILE A 51 -4.84 -7.60 9.80
N ASN A 52 -3.64 -7.96 9.36
CA ASN A 52 -3.28 -9.36 9.19
C ASN A 52 -3.03 -9.95 10.58
N LYS A 53 -3.83 -10.94 10.96
CA LYS A 53 -3.70 -11.56 12.28
C LYS A 53 -2.39 -12.31 12.44
N ARG A 54 -1.80 -12.75 11.34
CA ARG A 54 -0.57 -13.52 11.38
C ARG A 54 0.67 -12.64 11.58
N THR A 55 0.72 -11.51 10.88
CA THR A 55 1.88 -10.62 10.94
C THR A 55 1.58 -9.32 11.68
N LYS A 56 0.31 -9.05 11.98
CA LYS A 56 -0.15 -7.82 12.61
C LYS A 56 0.16 -6.57 11.79
N LEU A 57 0.32 -6.76 10.49
CA LEU A 57 0.56 -5.65 9.57
C LEU A 57 -0.75 -5.23 8.91
N PRO A 58 -0.90 -3.92 8.67
CA PRO A 58 -2.07 -3.45 7.93
C PRO A 58 -1.96 -3.79 6.44
N TYR A 59 -3.08 -3.96 5.79
CA TYR A 59 -3.12 -4.23 4.35
C TYR A 59 -4.40 -3.64 3.76
N LEU A 60 -4.39 -3.45 2.45
CA LEU A 60 -5.55 -2.98 1.73
C LEU A 60 -6.39 -4.14 1.23
N LYS A 61 -7.68 -3.97 1.30
CA LYS A 61 -8.63 -4.93 0.73
C LYS A 61 -9.78 -4.17 0.11
N LYS A 62 -10.45 -4.79 -0.83
CA LYS A 62 -11.62 -4.20 -1.44
C LYS A 62 -12.79 -4.24 -0.48
N LYS A 63 -13.56 -3.19 -0.50
CA LYS A 63 -14.78 -3.16 0.29
C LYS A 63 -15.78 -4.18 -0.20
#